data_6008dbecc0c8e677a68d0a4f8ea43570
#
_entry.id   6008dbecc0c8e677a68d0a4f8ea43570
#
_cell.length_a   1.000
_cell.length_b   1.000
_cell.length_c   1.000
_cell.angle_alpha   90.00
_cell.angle_beta   90.00
_cell.angle_gamma   90.00
#
_symmetry.space_group_name_H-M   'P 1'
#
loop_
_entity.id
_entity.type
_entity.pdbx_description
1 polymer ?
#
loop_
_entity_poly.entity_id
_entity_poly.type
_entity_poly.pdbx_seq_one_letter_code
_entity_poly.pdbx_strand_id
1 'polypeptide(L)'
;MRMIYLQLYLSFLQVGLFSVGGGYAAMPLIRSQVVELHPWMTLQEFTNLITIAEMTPGPIAINCATFVGLRIAQLPGAVIATLGCITPALVLVSLLAWCYRRWRDLSVLQSVLACLRPAVVALILGAGLSILGIVVFPNGILGLGSIDWIGTGSFFAAFILLRKYKWNPILTMCLCGAAGLGLHLLAGTVGE
;
A
#
# COMPACT_ATOMS: atom_id res chain seq x y z
N MET A 1 -27.16 -13.70 12.24
CA MET A 1 -25.69 -13.73 12.43
C MET A 1 -24.95 -14.45 11.30
N ARG A 2 -25.35 -15.65 10.86
CA ARG A 2 -24.64 -16.38 9.78
C ARG A 2 -24.58 -15.60 8.45
N MET A 3 -25.62 -14.88 8.09
CA MET A 3 -25.66 -14.07 6.86
C MET A 3 -24.60 -12.96 6.83
N ILE A 4 -24.34 -12.29 7.96
CA ILE A 4 -23.38 -11.20 8.02
C ILE A 4 -21.93 -11.68 7.80
N TYR A 5 -21.59 -12.85 8.34
CA TYR A 5 -20.27 -13.44 8.11
C TYR A 5 -20.03 -13.80 6.65
N LEU A 6 -21.06 -14.33 5.98
CA LEU A 6 -20.98 -14.65 4.56
C LEU A 6 -20.85 -13.39 3.71
N GLN A 7 -21.62 -12.35 4.03
CA GLN A 7 -21.52 -11.06 3.35
C GLN A 7 -20.14 -10.44 3.53
N LEU A 8 -19.59 -10.42 4.76
CA LEU A 8 -18.24 -9.94 5.04
C LEU A 8 -17.18 -10.72 4.22
N TYR A 9 -17.28 -12.05 4.22
CA TYR A 9 -16.34 -12.88 3.46
C TYR A 9 -16.40 -12.59 1.97
N LEU A 10 -17.59 -12.55 1.36
CA LEU A 10 -17.76 -12.32 -0.07
C LEU A 10 -17.36 -10.90 -0.50
N SER A 11 -17.71 -9.90 0.31
CA SER A 11 -17.30 -8.51 0.04
C SER A 11 -15.78 -8.36 0.03
N PHE A 12 -15.10 -8.90 1.03
CA PHE A 12 -13.65 -8.82 1.09
C PHE A 12 -12.94 -9.79 0.14
N LEU A 13 -13.58 -10.87 -0.26
CA LEU A 13 -13.11 -11.74 -1.34
C LEU A 13 -13.12 -10.98 -2.67
N GLN A 14 -14.15 -10.19 -2.96
CA GLN A 14 -14.18 -9.32 -4.14
C GLN A 14 -13.09 -8.24 -4.06
N VAL A 15 -12.91 -7.60 -2.92
CA VAL A 15 -11.83 -6.63 -2.72
C VAL A 15 -10.47 -7.29 -2.98
N GLY A 16 -10.21 -8.46 -2.40
CA GLY A 16 -8.94 -9.17 -2.59
C GLY A 16 -8.68 -9.63 -4.03
N LEU A 17 -9.75 -9.95 -4.77
CA LEU A 17 -9.66 -10.40 -6.17
C LEU A 17 -9.38 -9.22 -7.13
N PHE A 18 -10.05 -8.08 -6.93
CA PHE A 18 -10.00 -6.94 -7.86
C PHE A 18 -9.04 -5.84 -7.42
N SER A 19 -8.45 -5.92 -6.24
CA SER A 19 -7.44 -4.97 -5.73
C SER A 19 -6.08 -5.18 -6.41
N VAL A 20 -6.02 -4.92 -7.71
CA VAL A 20 -4.78 -5.00 -8.50
C VAL A 20 -4.16 -3.60 -8.58
N GLY A 21 -2.89 -3.46 -8.16
CA GLY A 21 -2.17 -2.19 -8.28
C GLY A 21 -1.72 -1.54 -6.96
N GLY A 22 -1.96 -2.20 -5.81
CA GLY A 22 -1.48 -1.73 -4.51
C GLY A 22 -2.57 -1.24 -3.57
N GLY A 23 -2.16 -0.79 -2.36
CA GLY A 23 -3.08 -0.47 -1.27
C GLY A 23 -4.14 0.59 -1.59
N TYR A 24 -3.76 1.64 -2.29
CA TYR A 24 -4.68 2.71 -2.69
C TYR A 24 -5.70 2.26 -3.75
N ALA A 25 -5.36 1.32 -4.62
CA ALA A 25 -6.30 0.78 -5.62
C ALA A 25 -7.46 0.00 -4.98
N ALA A 26 -7.27 -0.52 -3.76
CA ALA A 26 -8.32 -1.20 -3.01
C ALA A 26 -9.36 -0.23 -2.42
N MET A 27 -9.01 1.03 -2.16
CA MET A 27 -9.86 1.98 -1.42
C MET A 27 -11.23 2.22 -2.07
N PRO A 28 -11.34 2.49 -3.39
CA PRO A 28 -12.64 2.64 -4.04
C PRO A 28 -13.49 1.37 -3.94
N LEU A 29 -12.86 0.18 -4.04
CA LEU A 29 -13.55 -1.10 -3.93
C LEU A 29 -14.06 -1.34 -2.51
N ILE A 30 -13.24 -1.04 -1.49
CA ILE A 30 -13.65 -1.17 -0.09
C ILE A 30 -14.79 -0.20 0.20
N ARG A 31 -14.68 1.06 -0.22
CA ARG A 31 -15.75 2.05 -0.07
C ARG A 31 -17.06 1.57 -0.70
N SER A 32 -17.01 1.09 -1.92
CA SER A 32 -18.19 0.57 -2.61
C SER A 32 -18.84 -0.57 -1.81
N GLN A 33 -18.05 -1.50 -1.24
CA GLN A 33 -18.56 -2.61 -0.46
C GLN A 33 -19.15 -2.19 0.88
N VAL A 34 -18.50 -1.28 1.64
CA VAL A 34 -18.86 -1.02 3.04
C VAL A 34 -19.73 0.21 3.25
N VAL A 35 -19.81 1.11 2.27
CA VAL A 35 -20.63 2.34 2.34
C VAL A 35 -21.80 2.30 1.37
N GLU A 36 -21.58 1.83 0.13
CA GLU A 36 -22.58 1.92 -0.96
C GLU A 36 -23.45 0.67 -1.05
N LEU A 37 -22.85 -0.53 -1.12
CA LEU A 37 -23.58 -1.80 -1.25
C LEU A 37 -24.12 -2.30 0.09
N HIS A 38 -23.29 -2.24 1.11
CA HIS A 38 -23.67 -2.62 2.47
C HIS A 38 -23.45 -1.40 3.35
N PRO A 39 -24.50 -0.69 3.78
CA PRO A 39 -24.34 0.51 4.62
C PRO A 39 -23.86 0.13 6.04
N TRP A 40 -22.69 -0.49 6.12
CA TRP A 40 -22.08 -0.91 7.38
C TRP A 40 -21.43 0.25 8.12
N MET A 41 -21.05 1.31 7.37
CA MET A 41 -20.50 2.53 7.93
C MET A 41 -20.80 3.76 7.06
N THR A 42 -20.75 4.91 7.68
CA THR A 42 -20.87 6.19 7.00
C THR A 42 -19.57 6.55 6.26
N LEU A 43 -19.64 7.50 5.34
CA LEU A 43 -18.46 8.00 4.64
C LEU A 43 -17.42 8.59 5.59
N GLN A 44 -17.87 9.29 6.65
CA GLN A 44 -16.98 9.85 7.65
C GLN A 44 -16.23 8.77 8.43
N GLU A 45 -16.94 7.71 8.83
CA GLU A 45 -16.32 6.56 9.50
C GLU A 45 -15.34 5.84 8.61
N PHE A 46 -15.64 5.73 7.32
CA PHE A 46 -14.74 5.15 6.33
C PHE A 46 -13.46 5.99 6.18
N THR A 47 -13.55 7.32 6.17
CA THR A 47 -12.36 8.20 6.13
C THR A 47 -11.49 8.00 7.37
N ASN A 48 -12.10 7.94 8.56
CA ASN A 48 -11.37 7.66 9.80
C ASN A 48 -10.69 6.28 9.77
N LEU A 49 -11.39 5.28 9.24
CA LEU A 49 -10.86 3.92 9.07
C LEU A 49 -9.62 3.90 8.17
N ILE A 50 -9.65 4.63 7.05
CA ILE A 50 -8.48 4.74 6.16
C ILE A 50 -7.30 5.34 6.92
N THR A 51 -7.51 6.43 7.64
CA THR A 51 -6.44 7.08 8.43
C THR A 51 -5.80 6.10 9.41
N ILE A 52 -6.61 5.32 10.13
CA ILE A 52 -6.11 4.29 11.06
C ILE A 52 -5.37 3.18 10.31
N ALA A 53 -5.90 2.74 9.16
CA ALA A 53 -5.30 1.69 8.35
C ALA A 53 -3.94 2.11 7.77
N GLU A 54 -3.75 3.39 7.44
CA GLU A 54 -2.48 3.95 6.99
C GLU A 54 -1.44 4.06 8.12
N MET A 55 -1.87 4.36 9.33
CA MET A 55 -0.99 4.40 10.50
C MET A 55 -0.59 3.00 10.99
N THR A 56 -1.33 1.96 10.58
CA THR A 56 -1.07 0.59 11.00
C THR A 56 -0.10 -0.08 10.02
N PRO A 57 1.03 -0.64 10.49
CA PRO A 57 1.99 -1.30 9.60
C PRO A 57 1.36 -2.54 8.96
N GLY A 58 1.37 -2.60 7.63
CA GLY A 58 0.82 -3.71 6.85
C GLY A 58 0.08 -3.28 5.59
N PRO A 59 -0.41 -4.24 4.79
CA PRO A 59 -1.21 -3.95 3.61
C PRO A 59 -2.53 -3.26 3.98
N ILE A 60 -2.80 -2.09 3.41
CA ILE A 60 -3.98 -1.27 3.71
C ILE A 60 -5.28 -2.08 3.56
N ALA A 61 -5.40 -2.89 2.49
CA ALA A 61 -6.59 -3.72 2.25
C ALA A 61 -6.85 -4.72 3.39
N ILE A 62 -5.79 -5.33 3.94
CA ILE A 62 -5.89 -6.28 5.06
C ILE A 62 -6.25 -5.54 6.35
N ASN A 63 -5.61 -4.39 6.61
CA ASN A 63 -5.92 -3.56 7.77
C ASN A 63 -7.39 -3.12 7.73
N CYS A 64 -7.87 -2.62 6.60
CA CYS A 64 -9.27 -2.26 6.42
C CYS A 64 -10.22 -3.46 6.61
N ALA A 65 -9.89 -4.63 6.04
CA ALA A 65 -10.70 -5.84 6.21
C ALA A 65 -10.84 -6.22 7.68
N THR A 66 -9.72 -6.20 8.42
CA THR A 66 -9.70 -6.51 9.84
C THR A 66 -10.52 -5.51 10.65
N PHE A 67 -10.37 -4.21 10.41
CA PHE A 67 -11.12 -3.17 11.12
C PHE A 67 -12.62 -3.22 10.83
N VAL A 68 -13.00 -3.34 9.56
CA VAL A 68 -14.42 -3.46 9.18
C VAL A 68 -15.04 -4.70 9.82
N GLY A 69 -14.34 -5.84 9.74
CA GLY A 69 -14.80 -7.08 10.35
C GLY A 69 -14.95 -6.98 11.86
N LEU A 70 -13.98 -6.35 12.55
CA LEU A 70 -14.02 -6.13 13.99
C LEU A 70 -15.22 -5.26 14.41
N ARG A 71 -15.49 -4.20 13.63
CA ARG A 71 -16.58 -3.28 13.91
C ARG A 71 -17.96 -3.93 13.75
N ILE A 72 -18.11 -4.78 12.71
CA ILE A 72 -19.43 -5.34 12.35
C ILE A 72 -19.77 -6.59 13.17
N ALA A 73 -18.80 -7.47 13.36
CA ALA A 73 -19.01 -8.77 13.97
C ALA A 73 -17.88 -9.17 14.94
N GLN A 74 -17.22 -8.20 15.54
CA GLN A 74 -16.14 -8.36 16.52
C GLN A 74 -15.01 -9.26 16.02
N LEU A 75 -14.29 -9.96 16.89
CA LEU A 75 -13.15 -10.80 16.52
C LEU A 75 -13.46 -11.85 15.44
N PRO A 76 -14.58 -12.58 15.48
CA PRO A 76 -14.92 -13.51 14.39
C PRO A 76 -15.09 -12.80 13.04
N GLY A 77 -15.69 -11.61 13.04
CA GLY A 77 -15.83 -10.80 11.83
C GLY A 77 -14.49 -10.37 11.25
N ALA A 78 -13.55 -9.94 12.10
CA ALA A 78 -12.20 -9.58 11.70
C ALA A 78 -11.49 -10.73 11.00
N VAL A 79 -11.54 -11.93 11.59
CA VAL A 79 -10.91 -13.12 11.01
C VAL A 79 -11.53 -13.47 9.64
N ILE A 80 -12.86 -13.46 9.55
CA ILE A 80 -13.58 -13.83 8.33
C ILE A 80 -13.34 -12.83 7.20
N ALA A 81 -13.39 -11.54 7.49
CA ALA A 81 -13.12 -10.49 6.51
C ALA A 81 -11.68 -10.56 6.00
N THR A 82 -10.72 -10.74 6.89
CA THR A 82 -9.30 -10.88 6.55
C THR A 82 -9.06 -12.14 5.71
N LEU A 83 -9.64 -13.27 6.08
CA LEU A 83 -9.56 -14.49 5.27
C LEU A 83 -10.17 -14.29 3.89
N GLY A 84 -11.32 -13.61 3.79
CA GLY A 84 -11.92 -13.24 2.50
C GLY A 84 -10.95 -12.48 1.62
N CYS A 85 -10.30 -11.46 2.18
CA CYS A 85 -9.34 -10.62 1.45
C CYS A 85 -8.11 -11.40 0.96
N ILE A 86 -7.60 -12.35 1.74
CA ILE A 86 -6.38 -13.12 1.44
C ILE A 86 -6.65 -14.33 0.53
N THR A 87 -7.85 -14.92 0.60
CA THR A 87 -8.18 -16.16 -0.12
C THR A 87 -7.87 -16.12 -1.62
N PRO A 88 -8.22 -15.07 -2.40
CA PRO A 88 -7.92 -15.04 -3.83
C PRO A 88 -6.41 -15.09 -4.10
N ALA A 89 -5.62 -14.34 -3.34
CA ALA A 89 -4.16 -14.32 -3.48
C ALA A 89 -3.56 -15.69 -3.14
N LEU A 90 -4.02 -16.34 -2.07
CA LEU A 90 -3.57 -17.70 -1.70
C LEU A 90 -3.85 -18.70 -2.80
N VAL A 91 -5.06 -18.70 -3.36
CA VAL A 91 -5.45 -19.63 -4.43
C VAL A 91 -4.61 -19.38 -5.68
N LEU A 92 -4.51 -18.13 -6.13
CA LEU A 92 -3.76 -17.78 -7.33
C LEU A 92 -2.26 -18.09 -7.20
N VAL A 93 -1.64 -17.71 -6.08
CA VAL A 93 -0.20 -17.95 -5.86
C VAL A 93 0.08 -19.45 -5.71
N SER A 94 -0.79 -20.20 -5.02
CA SER A 94 -0.62 -21.64 -4.87
C SER A 94 -0.78 -22.37 -6.22
N LEU A 95 -1.73 -21.95 -7.03
CA LEU A 95 -1.95 -22.49 -8.37
C LEU A 95 -0.74 -22.20 -9.27
N LEU A 96 -0.26 -20.95 -9.27
CA LEU A 96 0.93 -20.55 -10.02
C LEU A 96 2.19 -21.30 -9.56
N ALA A 97 2.37 -21.48 -8.25
CA ALA A 97 3.49 -22.25 -7.71
C ALA A 97 3.43 -23.72 -8.11
N TRP A 98 2.23 -24.30 -8.12
CA TRP A 98 2.02 -25.67 -8.61
C TRP A 98 2.32 -25.78 -10.12
N CYS A 99 1.80 -24.89 -10.93
CA CYS A 99 2.09 -24.80 -12.36
C CYS A 99 3.59 -24.65 -12.62
N TYR A 100 4.25 -23.74 -11.89
CA TYR A 100 5.68 -23.51 -12.00
C TYR A 100 6.47 -24.79 -11.69
N ARG A 101 6.17 -25.48 -10.59
CA ARG A 101 6.85 -26.75 -10.24
C ARG A 101 6.69 -27.82 -11.29
N ARG A 102 5.50 -27.88 -11.92
CA ARG A 102 5.16 -28.92 -12.90
C ARG A 102 5.82 -28.67 -14.27
N TRP A 103 5.97 -27.40 -14.64
CA TRP A 103 6.38 -27.00 -15.99
C TRP A 103 7.61 -26.09 -16.04
N ARG A 104 8.41 -26.07 -14.98
CA ARG A 104 9.58 -25.17 -14.89
C ARG A 104 10.60 -25.36 -16.01
N ASP A 105 10.65 -26.54 -16.61
CA ASP A 105 11.62 -26.90 -17.66
C ASP A 105 11.13 -26.52 -19.07
N LEU A 106 9.91 -26.00 -19.20
CA LEU A 106 9.38 -25.52 -20.47
C LEU A 106 10.01 -24.17 -20.82
N SER A 107 10.59 -24.10 -22.02
CA SER A 107 11.22 -22.86 -22.57
C SER A 107 10.25 -21.68 -22.62
N VAL A 108 8.97 -21.94 -22.89
CA VAL A 108 7.92 -20.92 -22.93
C VAL A 108 7.75 -20.26 -21.56
N LEU A 109 7.71 -21.02 -20.48
CA LEU A 109 7.55 -20.49 -19.12
C LEU A 109 8.75 -19.64 -18.72
N GLN A 110 9.96 -20.11 -19.04
CA GLN A 110 11.19 -19.35 -18.78
C GLN A 110 11.23 -18.05 -19.58
N SER A 111 10.78 -18.06 -20.83
CA SER A 111 10.68 -16.87 -21.67
C SER A 111 9.69 -15.85 -21.11
N VAL A 112 8.50 -16.29 -20.66
CA VAL A 112 7.51 -15.42 -20.03
C VAL A 112 8.07 -14.79 -18.76
N LEU A 113 8.72 -15.57 -17.89
CA LEU A 113 9.34 -15.04 -16.67
C LEU A 113 10.49 -14.09 -16.97
N ALA A 114 11.27 -14.34 -18.03
CA ALA A 114 12.32 -13.42 -18.44
C ALA A 114 11.76 -12.08 -18.92
N CYS A 115 10.62 -12.07 -19.63
CA CYS A 115 9.94 -10.85 -20.06
C CYS A 115 9.27 -10.09 -18.90
N LEU A 116 8.84 -10.79 -17.85
CA LEU A 116 8.22 -10.14 -16.69
C LEU A 116 9.23 -9.37 -15.82
N ARG A 117 10.49 -9.80 -15.76
CA ARG A 117 11.53 -9.14 -14.95
C ARG A 117 11.70 -7.66 -15.29
N PRO A 118 11.90 -7.24 -16.55
CA PRO A 118 12.02 -5.82 -16.89
C PRO A 118 10.72 -5.04 -16.64
N ALA A 119 9.56 -5.67 -16.80
CA ALA A 119 8.27 -5.04 -16.50
C ALA A 119 8.15 -4.69 -15.00
N VAL A 120 8.52 -5.61 -14.11
CA VAL A 120 8.53 -5.36 -12.66
C VAL A 120 9.51 -4.24 -12.31
N VAL A 121 10.71 -4.22 -12.91
CA VAL A 121 11.69 -3.14 -12.69
C VAL A 121 11.12 -1.80 -13.14
N ALA A 122 10.45 -1.74 -14.30
CA ALA A 122 9.83 -0.53 -14.81
C ALA A 122 8.71 -0.03 -13.89
N LEU A 123 7.88 -0.92 -13.34
CA LEU A 123 6.82 -0.57 -12.37
C LEU A 123 7.40 -0.01 -11.07
N ILE A 124 8.45 -0.64 -10.54
CA ILE A 124 9.13 -0.17 -9.32
C ILE A 124 9.76 1.21 -9.57
N LEU A 125 10.42 1.38 -10.72
CA LEU A 125 11.01 2.67 -11.10
C LEU A 125 9.94 3.75 -11.25
N GLY A 126 8.83 3.44 -11.93
CA GLY A 126 7.70 4.36 -12.09
C GLY A 126 7.09 4.80 -10.76
N ALA A 127 6.90 3.85 -9.85
CA ALA A 127 6.43 4.16 -8.49
C ALA A 127 7.43 5.04 -7.73
N GLY A 128 8.72 4.72 -7.81
CA GLY A 128 9.77 5.53 -7.19
C GLY A 128 9.83 6.95 -7.74
N LEU A 129 9.72 7.13 -9.05
CA LEU A 129 9.67 8.45 -9.69
C LEU A 129 8.42 9.23 -9.29
N SER A 130 7.27 8.58 -9.16
CA SER A 130 6.03 9.23 -8.69
C SER A 130 6.18 9.75 -7.26
N ILE A 131 6.72 8.95 -6.36
CA ILE A 131 6.99 9.36 -4.96
C ILE A 131 8.01 10.51 -4.94
N LEU A 132 9.08 10.42 -5.72
CA LEU A 132 10.07 11.49 -5.85
C LEU A 132 9.43 12.79 -6.34
N GLY A 133 8.53 12.69 -7.33
CA GLY A 133 7.77 13.84 -7.83
C GLY A 133 6.97 14.55 -6.75
N ILE A 134 6.30 13.80 -5.88
CA ILE A 134 5.54 14.36 -4.75
C ILE A 134 6.46 15.05 -3.74
N VAL A 135 7.64 14.48 -3.46
CA VAL A 135 8.60 15.06 -2.51
C VAL A 135 9.25 16.34 -3.07
N VAL A 136 9.59 16.32 -4.35
CA VAL A 136 10.26 17.47 -5.01
C VAL A 136 9.29 18.59 -5.32
N PHE A 137 8.05 18.27 -5.70
CA PHE A 137 7.00 19.22 -6.10
C PHE A 137 5.72 19.02 -5.28
N PRO A 138 5.70 19.40 -3.99
CA PRO A 138 4.54 19.15 -3.12
C PRO A 138 3.26 19.84 -3.61
N ASN A 139 3.37 20.94 -4.35
CA ASN A 139 2.23 21.66 -4.92
C ASN A 139 1.82 21.21 -6.34
N GLY A 140 2.42 20.16 -6.88
CA GLY A 140 2.11 19.63 -8.22
C GLY A 140 2.47 20.55 -9.40
N ILE A 141 3.10 21.70 -9.14
CA ILE A 141 3.49 22.68 -10.16
C ILE A 141 4.97 22.45 -10.50
N LEU A 142 5.23 22.08 -11.75
CA LEU A 142 6.58 21.94 -12.28
C LEU A 142 7.20 23.35 -12.47
N GLY A 143 7.87 23.84 -11.44
CA GLY A 143 8.57 25.13 -11.49
C GLY A 143 9.75 25.16 -10.52
N LEU A 144 10.84 25.84 -10.91
CA LEU A 144 12.04 25.99 -10.09
C LEU A 144 11.77 26.67 -8.72
N GLY A 145 10.68 27.43 -8.61
CA GLY A 145 10.26 28.11 -7.38
C GLY A 145 9.43 27.27 -6.42
N SER A 146 8.95 26.08 -6.85
CA SER A 146 8.13 25.19 -6.03
C SER A 146 8.88 23.95 -5.50
N ILE A 147 10.22 23.94 -5.65
CA ILE A 147 11.05 22.82 -5.21
C ILE A 147 11.24 22.89 -3.70
N ASP A 148 10.86 21.82 -3.01
CA ASP A 148 11.25 21.62 -1.62
C ASP A 148 12.73 21.18 -1.52
N TRP A 149 13.60 22.14 -1.26
CA TRP A 149 15.04 21.92 -1.12
C TRP A 149 15.39 21.06 0.09
N ILE A 150 14.60 21.14 1.17
CA ILE A 150 14.81 20.33 2.38
C ILE A 150 14.45 18.87 2.11
N GLY A 151 13.29 18.63 1.52
CA GLY A 151 12.85 17.29 1.13
C GLY A 151 13.79 16.66 0.10
N THR A 152 14.16 17.42 -0.93
CA THR A 152 15.09 16.96 -1.98
C THR A 152 16.47 16.64 -1.42
N GLY A 153 17.02 17.50 -0.56
CA GLY A 153 18.31 17.26 0.10
C GLY A 153 18.28 16.02 1.01
N SER A 154 17.21 15.84 1.77
CA SER A 154 17.00 14.66 2.62
C SER A 154 16.93 13.38 1.80
N PHE A 155 16.27 13.41 0.64
CA PHE A 155 16.21 12.26 -0.28
C PHE A 155 17.60 11.85 -0.76
N PHE A 156 18.41 12.80 -1.26
CA PHE A 156 19.76 12.48 -1.74
C PHE A 156 20.68 12.02 -0.61
N ALA A 157 20.59 12.61 0.58
CA ALA A 157 21.33 12.18 1.75
C ALA A 157 20.96 10.74 2.14
N ALA A 158 19.66 10.41 2.24
CA ALA A 158 19.19 9.08 2.50
C ALA A 158 19.64 8.07 1.45
N PHE A 159 19.56 8.44 0.17
CA PHE A 159 20.00 7.59 -0.94
C PHE A 159 21.49 7.24 -0.83
N ILE A 160 22.36 8.23 -0.55
CA ILE A 160 23.80 8.02 -0.38
C ILE A 160 24.08 7.13 0.84
N LEU A 161 23.41 7.37 1.97
CA LEU A 161 23.56 6.59 3.20
C LEU A 161 23.18 5.12 2.96
N LEU A 162 22.06 4.86 2.33
CA LEU A 162 21.60 3.51 2.01
C LEU A 162 22.51 2.81 0.98
N ARG A 163 22.91 3.51 -0.06
CA ARG A 163 23.67 2.94 -1.18
C ARG A 163 25.14 2.71 -0.83
N LYS A 164 25.79 3.71 -0.23
CA LYS A 164 27.23 3.71 0.04
C LYS A 164 27.56 3.04 1.38
N TYR A 165 26.82 3.38 2.43
CA TYR A 165 27.10 2.90 3.79
C TYR A 165 26.28 1.68 4.19
N LYS A 166 25.31 1.25 3.36
CA LYS A 166 24.44 0.08 3.61
C LYS A 166 23.79 0.10 5.00
N TRP A 167 23.41 1.28 5.48
CA TRP A 167 22.75 1.45 6.76
C TRP A 167 21.38 0.78 6.79
N ASN A 168 20.89 0.49 8.00
CA ASN A 168 19.55 -0.07 8.18
C ASN A 168 18.50 0.95 7.67
N PRO A 169 17.60 0.56 6.75
CA PRO A 169 16.58 1.46 6.20
C PRO A 169 15.72 2.14 7.27
N ILE A 170 15.35 1.41 8.33
CA ILE A 170 14.53 1.95 9.42
C ILE A 170 15.27 3.08 10.15
N LEU A 171 16.56 2.88 10.47
CA LEU A 171 17.38 3.90 11.12
C LEU A 171 17.51 5.13 10.23
N THR A 172 17.72 4.93 8.92
CA THR A 172 17.82 6.03 7.96
C THR A 172 16.52 6.84 7.88
N MET A 173 15.36 6.16 7.87
CA MET A 173 14.04 6.83 7.90
C MET A 173 13.86 7.66 9.16
N CYS A 174 14.18 7.11 10.34
CA CYS A 174 14.08 7.84 11.62
C CYS A 174 15.00 9.06 11.65
N LEU A 175 16.23 8.92 11.19
CA LEU A 175 17.19 10.05 11.14
C LEU A 175 16.77 11.14 10.15
N CYS A 176 16.31 10.76 8.96
CA CYS A 176 15.81 11.73 7.97
C CYS A 176 14.55 12.42 8.47
N GLY A 177 13.64 11.73 9.13
CA GLY A 177 12.46 12.32 9.75
C GLY A 177 12.80 13.32 10.85
N ALA A 178 13.72 12.95 11.77
CA ALA A 178 14.19 13.84 12.83
C ALA A 178 14.95 15.05 12.29
N ALA A 179 15.83 14.84 11.31
CA ALA A 179 16.56 15.92 10.65
C ALA A 179 15.64 16.87 9.89
N GLY A 180 14.68 16.35 9.15
CA GLY A 180 13.67 17.12 8.43
C GLY A 180 12.84 18.00 9.38
N LEU A 181 12.33 17.40 10.47
CA LEU A 181 11.60 18.15 11.49
C LEU A 181 12.46 19.27 12.10
N GLY A 182 13.71 18.97 12.47
CA GLY A 182 14.64 19.94 13.02
C GLY A 182 14.94 21.09 12.06
N LEU A 183 15.17 20.82 10.78
CA LEU A 183 15.42 21.81 9.76
C LEU A 183 14.20 22.71 9.51
N HIS A 184 12.99 22.12 9.46
CA HIS A 184 11.75 22.91 9.32
C HIS A 184 11.51 23.82 10.52
N LEU A 185 11.75 23.34 11.74
CA LEU A 185 11.62 24.17 12.95
C LEU A 185 12.63 25.32 12.96
N LEU A 186 13.88 25.08 12.53
CA LEU A 186 14.93 26.10 12.45
C LEU A 186 14.70 27.11 11.31
N ALA A 187 14.14 26.67 10.19
CA ALA A 187 13.83 27.51 9.04
C ALA A 187 12.60 28.41 9.26
N GLY A 188 11.89 28.27 10.38
CA GLY A 188 10.74 29.13 10.71
C GLY A 188 9.51 28.93 9.81
N THR A 189 9.46 27.84 9.03
CA THR A 189 8.38 27.54 8.10
C THR A 189 7.25 26.72 8.74
N VAL A 190 7.14 26.74 10.06
CA VAL A 190 6.00 26.20 10.79
C VAL A 190 4.98 27.30 10.97
N GLY A 191 4.10 27.44 10.02
CA GLY A 191 2.91 28.27 10.14
C GLY A 191 2.91 29.49 9.21
N GLU A 192 2.32 29.33 8.10
CA GLU A 192 1.23 30.15 7.55
C GLU A 192 0.58 29.39 6.40
#